data_421bb148a1bf133d02fb5de6e653baf0
#
_entry.id   421bb148a1bf133d02fb5de6e653baf0
#
_cell.length_a   1.000
_cell.length_b   1.000
_cell.length_c   1.000
_cell.angle_alpha   90.00
_cell.angle_beta   90.00
_cell.angle_gamma   90.00
#
_symmetry.space_group_name_H-M   'P 1'
#
loop_
_entity.id
_entity.type
_entity.pdbx_description
1 polymer ?
#
loop_
_entity_poly.entity_id
_entity_poly.type
_entity_poly.pdbx_seq_one_letter_code
_entity_poly.pdbx_strand_id
1 'polypeptide(L)'
;IMRSQTSYPATVGLEIFETIKVFWEKGIFDDYSEKHFIIRAINNDVSYFKELFLRKNIKEINPTSFPWNFIANLNVKTVNLMQCFGNDVIENFFRNQFAAGKNNYNENQFFEALSEFYLLTYFANFGPAKLTEAIYEPRLVDSDKNPEARFVYGNDVVLDIEIKTPNFPDRNLLENFIIPTYL
;
A
#
# COMPACT_ATOMS: atom_id res chain seq x y z
N ILE A 1 21.78 -9.21 -19.08
CA ILE A 1 21.19 -10.51 -18.77
C ILE A 1 19.72 -10.38 -19.11
N MET A 2 19.33 -10.88 -20.29
CA MET A 2 17.90 -10.96 -20.67
C MET A 2 17.23 -11.93 -19.69
N ARG A 3 16.33 -11.40 -18.82
CA ARG A 3 15.39 -12.26 -18.10
C ARG A 3 14.46 -12.88 -19.14
N SER A 4 14.39 -14.21 -19.16
CA SER A 4 13.36 -14.93 -19.88
C SER A 4 12.01 -14.37 -19.44
N GLN A 5 11.23 -13.83 -20.36
CA GLN A 5 9.82 -13.57 -20.16
C GLN A 5 9.15 -14.92 -19.88
N THR A 6 9.15 -15.33 -18.61
CA THR A 6 8.18 -16.30 -18.15
C THR A 6 6.83 -15.60 -18.24
N SER A 7 6.05 -15.99 -19.24
CA SER A 7 4.67 -15.54 -19.41
C SER A 7 3.88 -15.93 -18.16
N TYR A 8 3.74 -14.98 -17.23
CA TYR A 8 2.92 -15.17 -16.05
C TYR A 8 1.45 -15.14 -16.47
N PRO A 9 0.66 -16.17 -16.19
CA PRO A 9 -0.79 -16.16 -16.46
C PRO A 9 -1.54 -15.11 -15.62
N ALA A 10 -0.84 -14.45 -14.69
CA ALA A 10 -1.39 -13.44 -13.78
C ALA A 10 -1.73 -12.10 -14.44
N THR A 11 -1.13 -11.77 -15.61
CA THR A 11 -1.39 -10.47 -16.23
C THR A 11 -2.81 -10.31 -16.77
N VAL A 12 -3.49 -11.39 -17.08
CA VAL A 12 -4.89 -11.38 -17.56
C VAL A 12 -5.86 -10.79 -16.52
N GLY A 13 -5.57 -10.92 -15.24
CA GLY A 13 -6.40 -10.36 -14.18
C GLY A 13 -6.12 -8.89 -13.84
N LEU A 14 -4.92 -8.37 -14.17
CA LEU A 14 -4.57 -6.97 -13.89
C LEU A 14 -5.29 -5.96 -14.78
N GLU A 15 -5.90 -6.41 -15.89
CA GLU A 15 -6.59 -5.50 -16.82
C GLU A 15 -7.73 -4.70 -16.18
N ILE A 16 -8.33 -5.23 -15.11
CA ILE A 16 -9.36 -4.52 -14.35
C ILE A 16 -8.77 -3.57 -13.28
N PHE A 17 -7.46 -3.57 -13.06
CA PHE A 17 -6.76 -2.75 -12.08
C PHE A 17 -5.79 -1.80 -12.79
N GLU A 18 -6.34 -0.85 -13.53
CA GLU A 18 -5.61 -0.01 -14.49
C GLU A 18 -4.33 0.62 -13.92
N THR A 19 -4.39 1.18 -12.71
CA THR A 19 -3.22 1.85 -12.12
C THR A 19 -2.12 0.84 -11.75
N ILE A 20 -2.49 -0.28 -11.14
CA ILE A 20 -1.51 -1.34 -10.79
C ILE A 20 -0.94 -1.98 -12.05
N LYS A 21 -1.75 -2.12 -13.12
CA LYS A 21 -1.28 -2.57 -14.42
C LYS A 21 -0.26 -1.60 -15.02
N VAL A 22 -0.55 -0.30 -15.01
CA VAL A 22 0.38 0.74 -15.49
C VAL A 22 1.69 0.70 -14.68
N PHE A 23 1.62 0.51 -13.36
CA PHE A 23 2.81 0.38 -12.52
C PHE A 23 3.62 -0.88 -12.87
N TRP A 24 2.94 -1.98 -13.19
CA TRP A 24 3.59 -3.20 -13.67
C TRP A 24 4.32 -2.96 -15.00
N GLU A 25 3.66 -2.34 -15.95
CA GLU A 25 4.20 -2.03 -17.28
C GLU A 25 5.38 -1.02 -17.23
N LYS A 26 5.36 -0.10 -16.26
CA LYS A 26 6.45 0.84 -15.98
C LYS A 26 7.64 0.21 -15.24
N GLY A 27 7.59 -1.08 -14.91
CA GLY A 27 8.63 -1.77 -14.15
C GLY A 27 8.80 -1.28 -12.71
N ILE A 28 7.73 -0.77 -12.09
CA ILE A 28 7.79 -0.32 -10.68
C ILE A 28 8.06 -1.49 -9.74
N PHE A 29 7.61 -2.68 -10.11
CA PHE A 29 7.77 -3.92 -9.34
C PHE A 29 8.99 -4.76 -9.72
N ASP A 30 9.85 -4.30 -10.63
CA ASP A 30 10.98 -5.11 -11.14
C ASP A 30 12.00 -5.48 -10.06
N ASP A 31 12.16 -4.60 -9.06
CA ASP A 31 13.06 -4.82 -7.92
C ASP A 31 12.39 -5.59 -6.76
N TYR A 32 11.11 -5.94 -6.88
CA TYR A 32 10.40 -6.65 -5.83
C TYR A 32 10.79 -8.13 -5.79
N SER A 33 10.98 -8.66 -4.60
CA SER A 33 11.19 -10.09 -4.41
C SER A 33 9.97 -10.89 -4.85
N GLU A 34 10.16 -12.10 -5.39
CA GLU A 34 9.06 -13.03 -5.68
C GLU A 34 8.27 -13.43 -4.42
N LYS A 35 8.89 -13.28 -3.23
CA LYS A 35 8.24 -13.51 -1.93
C LYS A 35 7.39 -12.33 -1.46
N HIS A 36 7.46 -11.20 -2.16
CA HIS A 36 6.80 -9.98 -1.77
C HIS A 36 5.27 -10.14 -1.78
N PHE A 37 4.61 -9.61 -0.74
CA PHE A 37 3.16 -9.72 -0.54
C PHE A 37 2.35 -9.25 -1.77
N ILE A 38 2.70 -8.08 -2.34
CA ILE A 38 2.04 -7.55 -3.54
C ILE A 38 2.24 -8.50 -4.73
N ILE A 39 3.46 -9.02 -4.94
CA ILE A 39 3.75 -9.96 -6.03
C ILE A 39 2.95 -11.24 -5.88
N ARG A 40 2.85 -11.79 -4.66
CA ARG A 40 2.02 -12.95 -4.35
C ARG A 40 0.53 -12.68 -4.63
N ALA A 41 0.06 -11.46 -4.30
CA ALA A 41 -1.32 -11.07 -4.58
C ALA A 41 -1.59 -10.91 -6.08
N ILE A 42 -0.69 -10.25 -6.83
CA ILE A 42 -0.78 -10.11 -8.29
C ILE A 42 -0.80 -11.49 -8.96
N ASN A 43 0.03 -12.43 -8.49
CA ASN A 43 0.09 -13.80 -9.00
C ASN A 43 -1.08 -14.68 -8.51
N ASN A 44 -2.02 -14.12 -7.76
CA ASN A 44 -3.16 -14.85 -7.17
C ASN A 44 -2.72 -16.10 -6.39
N ASP A 45 -1.65 -15.99 -5.61
CA ASP A 45 -1.06 -17.10 -4.86
C ASP A 45 -1.91 -17.45 -3.63
N VAL A 46 -3.04 -18.11 -3.87
CA VAL A 46 -3.98 -18.53 -2.83
C VAL A 46 -3.32 -19.41 -1.78
N SER A 47 -2.34 -20.23 -2.18
CA SER A 47 -1.63 -21.13 -1.25
C SER A 47 -0.84 -20.36 -0.22
N TYR A 48 -0.13 -19.31 -0.65
CA TYR A 48 0.59 -18.41 0.25
C TYR A 48 -0.35 -17.74 1.26
N PHE A 49 -1.49 -17.22 0.82
CA PHE A 49 -2.44 -16.54 1.71
C PHE A 49 -3.14 -17.50 2.66
N LYS A 50 -3.44 -18.74 2.24
CA LYS A 50 -3.94 -19.79 3.16
C LYS A 50 -2.94 -20.07 4.27
N GLU A 51 -1.67 -20.27 3.94
CA GLU A 51 -0.61 -20.50 4.91
C GLU A 51 -0.41 -19.30 5.84
N LEU A 52 -0.35 -18.09 5.27
CA LEU A 52 -0.21 -16.85 6.02
C LEU A 52 -1.34 -16.70 7.05
N PHE A 53 -2.59 -16.87 6.65
CA PHE A 53 -3.76 -16.70 7.52
C PHE A 53 -3.81 -17.77 8.61
N LEU A 54 -3.47 -19.01 8.29
CA LEU A 54 -3.32 -20.08 9.31
C LEU A 54 -2.24 -19.72 10.33
N ARG A 55 -1.06 -19.31 9.87
CA ARG A 55 0.06 -18.91 10.73
C ARG A 55 -0.28 -17.72 11.63
N LYS A 56 -1.09 -16.79 11.15
CA LYS A 56 -1.54 -15.59 11.87
C LYS A 56 -2.87 -15.78 12.62
N ASN A 57 -3.44 -17.01 12.59
CA ASN A 57 -4.74 -17.34 13.19
C ASN A 57 -5.93 -16.47 12.71
N ILE A 58 -5.88 -16.00 11.45
CA ILE A 58 -6.93 -15.19 10.83
C ILE A 58 -7.95 -16.13 10.20
N LYS A 59 -9.22 -16.08 10.66
CA LYS A 59 -10.28 -16.99 10.23
C LYS A 59 -11.38 -16.31 9.41
N GLU A 60 -11.53 -15.01 9.57
CA GLU A 60 -12.63 -14.24 8.99
C GLU A 60 -12.40 -13.93 7.50
N ILE A 61 -11.16 -14.03 7.02
CA ILE A 61 -10.81 -13.70 5.65
C ILE A 61 -10.79 -14.96 4.79
N ASN A 62 -11.53 -14.93 3.68
CA ASN A 62 -11.46 -15.99 2.69
C ASN A 62 -10.16 -15.87 1.86
N PRO A 63 -9.21 -16.80 2.03
CA PRO A 63 -7.92 -16.73 1.34
C PRO A 63 -8.02 -16.88 -0.18
N THR A 64 -9.13 -17.43 -0.69
CA THR A 64 -9.32 -17.63 -2.13
C THR A 64 -9.64 -16.32 -2.85
N SER A 65 -10.45 -15.46 -2.24
CA SER A 65 -10.83 -14.15 -2.82
C SER A 65 -9.89 -13.02 -2.39
N PHE A 66 -9.07 -13.25 -1.35
CA PHE A 66 -8.25 -12.21 -0.75
C PHE A 66 -7.28 -11.55 -1.74
N PRO A 67 -6.50 -12.27 -2.56
CA PRO A 67 -5.53 -11.63 -3.47
C PRO A 67 -6.17 -10.57 -4.35
N TRP A 68 -7.28 -10.90 -4.97
CA TRP A 68 -8.01 -9.98 -5.85
C TRP A 68 -8.61 -8.79 -5.11
N ASN A 69 -9.23 -9.05 -3.96
CA ASN A 69 -9.81 -8.00 -3.11
C ASN A 69 -8.72 -7.03 -2.62
N PHE A 70 -7.55 -7.56 -2.26
CA PHE A 70 -6.41 -6.75 -1.85
C PHE A 70 -5.93 -5.86 -3.00
N ILE A 71 -5.70 -6.41 -4.20
CA ILE A 71 -5.24 -5.64 -5.36
C ILE A 71 -6.28 -4.60 -5.78
N ALA A 72 -7.58 -4.95 -5.78
CA ALA A 72 -8.66 -4.00 -6.06
C ALA A 72 -8.64 -2.81 -5.09
N ASN A 73 -8.55 -3.11 -3.79
CA ASN A 73 -8.49 -2.08 -2.75
C ASN A 73 -7.24 -1.22 -2.87
N LEU A 74 -6.08 -1.85 -3.10
CA LEU A 74 -4.82 -1.15 -3.32
C LEU A 74 -4.91 -0.22 -4.53
N ASN A 75 -5.49 -0.68 -5.65
CA ASN A 75 -5.67 0.12 -6.86
C ASN A 75 -6.53 1.38 -6.59
N VAL A 76 -7.66 1.23 -5.93
CA VAL A 76 -8.54 2.36 -5.58
C VAL A 76 -7.82 3.38 -4.70
N LYS A 77 -7.13 2.92 -3.66
CA LYS A 77 -6.37 3.79 -2.75
C LYS A 77 -5.21 4.49 -3.45
N THR A 78 -4.55 3.79 -4.37
CA THR A 78 -3.48 4.37 -5.20
C THR A 78 -4.02 5.53 -6.03
N VAL A 79 -5.14 5.36 -6.73
CA VAL A 79 -5.79 6.42 -7.50
C VAL A 79 -6.13 7.62 -6.61
N ASN A 80 -6.71 7.38 -5.44
CA ASN A 80 -7.07 8.44 -4.50
C ASN A 80 -5.84 9.25 -4.05
N LEU A 81 -4.77 8.56 -3.67
CA LEU A 81 -3.54 9.25 -3.23
C LEU A 81 -2.80 9.94 -4.37
N MET A 82 -2.84 9.40 -5.60
CA MET A 82 -2.31 10.08 -6.78
C MET A 82 -3.03 11.41 -7.05
N GLN A 83 -4.34 11.48 -6.81
CA GLN A 83 -5.11 12.72 -6.92
C GLN A 83 -4.73 13.74 -5.84
N CYS A 84 -4.31 13.29 -4.66
CA CYS A 84 -3.94 14.15 -3.54
C CYS A 84 -2.48 14.63 -3.61
N PHE A 85 -1.54 13.71 -3.83
CA PHE A 85 -0.10 13.96 -3.74
C PHE A 85 0.61 14.02 -5.10
N GLY A 86 -0.06 13.62 -6.17
CA GLY A 86 0.51 13.50 -7.52
C GLY A 86 1.10 12.12 -7.82
N ASN A 87 1.23 11.85 -9.12
CA ASN A 87 1.64 10.54 -9.62
C ASN A 87 3.07 10.17 -9.18
N ASP A 88 4.01 11.11 -9.32
CA ASP A 88 5.44 10.87 -9.04
C ASP A 88 5.67 10.50 -7.57
N VAL A 89 4.96 11.14 -6.65
CA VAL A 89 5.04 10.85 -5.22
C VAL A 89 4.61 9.41 -4.95
N ILE A 90 3.49 8.99 -5.51
CA ILE A 90 2.95 7.65 -5.28
C ILE A 90 3.77 6.58 -6.01
N GLU A 91 4.25 6.85 -7.23
CA GLU A 91 5.21 5.94 -7.90
C GLU A 91 6.49 5.75 -7.07
N ASN A 92 7.02 6.83 -6.48
CA ASN A 92 8.17 6.76 -5.58
C ASN A 92 7.87 5.99 -4.30
N PHE A 93 6.67 6.14 -3.73
CA PHE A 93 6.24 5.36 -2.58
C PHE A 93 6.27 3.85 -2.88
N PHE A 94 5.75 3.44 -4.04
CA PHE A 94 5.83 2.04 -4.46
C PHE A 94 7.28 1.59 -4.67
N ARG A 95 8.13 2.37 -5.33
CA ARG A 95 9.52 1.99 -5.61
C ARG A 95 10.40 1.88 -4.35
N ASN A 96 10.09 2.63 -3.30
CA ASN A 96 10.96 2.74 -2.13
C ASN A 96 10.32 2.16 -0.87
N GLN A 97 9.12 2.62 -0.48
CA GLN A 97 8.48 2.21 0.76
C GLN A 97 7.87 0.81 0.63
N PHE A 98 7.01 0.60 -0.35
CA PHE A 98 6.41 -0.71 -0.57
C PHE A 98 7.41 -1.79 -1.01
N ALA A 99 8.53 -1.42 -1.63
CA ALA A 99 9.55 -2.39 -2.00
C ALA A 99 10.19 -3.10 -0.78
N ALA A 100 10.08 -2.53 0.43
CA ALA A 100 10.37 -3.16 1.71
C ALA A 100 11.64 -4.03 1.72
N GLY A 101 12.79 -3.42 1.42
CA GLY A 101 14.08 -4.12 1.36
C GLY A 101 14.40 -4.77 0.01
N LYS A 102 13.57 -4.56 -1.01
CA LYS A 102 13.78 -5.06 -2.39
C LYS A 102 14.04 -6.58 -2.42
N ASN A 103 15.22 -7.01 -2.87
CA ASN A 103 15.57 -8.43 -2.94
C ASN A 103 15.61 -9.12 -1.56
N ASN A 104 15.86 -8.35 -0.49
CA ASN A 104 15.82 -8.81 0.90
C ASN A 104 14.49 -8.42 1.54
N TYR A 105 13.40 -8.84 0.93
CA TYR A 105 12.06 -8.50 1.36
C TYR A 105 11.86 -8.68 2.87
N ASN A 106 11.40 -7.61 3.52
CA ASN A 106 11.05 -7.57 4.93
C ASN A 106 9.54 -7.34 5.08
N GLU A 107 8.85 -8.38 5.52
CA GLU A 107 7.39 -8.37 5.68
C GLU A 107 6.92 -7.27 6.67
N ASN A 108 7.67 -7.02 7.75
CA ASN A 108 7.31 -5.98 8.72
C ASN A 108 7.40 -4.57 8.11
N GLN A 109 8.48 -4.28 7.39
CA GLN A 109 8.62 -3.00 6.68
C GLN A 109 7.51 -2.79 5.65
N PHE A 110 7.10 -3.85 4.96
CA PHE A 110 5.97 -3.78 4.05
C PHE A 110 4.67 -3.42 4.79
N PHE A 111 4.39 -4.05 5.93
CA PHE A 111 3.18 -3.74 6.69
C PHE A 111 3.23 -2.36 7.35
N GLU A 112 4.39 -1.85 7.71
CA GLU A 112 4.59 -0.46 8.14
C GLU A 112 4.19 0.50 7.02
N ALA A 113 4.76 0.33 5.83
CA ALA A 113 4.43 1.13 4.66
C ALA A 113 2.96 0.99 4.24
N LEU A 114 2.38 -0.21 4.34
CA LEU A 114 0.96 -0.45 4.05
C LEU A 114 0.07 0.31 5.03
N SER A 115 0.44 0.34 6.30
CA SER A 115 -0.28 1.08 7.34
C SER A 115 -0.27 2.57 7.07
N GLU A 116 0.91 3.11 6.74
CA GLU A 116 1.07 4.51 6.33
C GLU A 116 0.16 4.83 5.14
N PHE A 117 0.23 4.03 4.07
CA PHE A 117 -0.56 4.21 2.86
C PHE A 117 -2.06 4.23 3.12
N TYR A 118 -2.54 3.34 3.99
CA TYR A 118 -3.96 3.28 4.36
C TYR A 118 -4.40 4.46 5.21
N LEU A 119 -3.58 4.90 6.16
CA LEU A 119 -3.86 6.06 6.98
C LEU A 119 -3.84 7.36 6.17
N LEU A 120 -2.88 7.53 5.25
CA LEU A 120 -2.87 8.65 4.32
C LEU A 120 -4.17 8.69 3.49
N THR A 121 -4.61 7.52 2.99
CA THR A 121 -5.89 7.43 2.26
C THR A 121 -7.07 7.81 3.14
N TYR A 122 -7.07 7.38 4.41
CA TYR A 122 -8.12 7.73 5.36
C TYR A 122 -8.20 9.25 5.54
N PHE A 123 -7.10 9.91 5.84
CA PHE A 123 -7.08 11.36 6.03
C PHE A 123 -7.42 12.12 4.75
N ALA A 124 -7.01 11.64 3.59
CA ALA A 124 -7.38 12.25 2.31
C ALA A 124 -8.90 12.26 2.07
N ASN A 125 -9.63 11.25 2.57
CA ASN A 125 -11.06 11.08 2.30
C ASN A 125 -11.97 11.49 3.46
N PHE A 126 -11.52 11.39 4.71
CA PHE A 126 -12.34 11.54 5.91
C PHE A 126 -11.87 12.69 6.82
N GLY A 127 -11.33 13.74 6.22
CA GLY A 127 -10.98 14.95 6.97
C GLY A 127 -12.22 15.72 7.46
N PRO A 128 -12.00 16.68 8.36
CA PRO A 128 -13.07 17.45 9.00
C PRO A 128 -13.86 18.36 8.03
N ALA A 129 -13.30 18.61 6.85
CA ALA A 129 -13.90 19.40 5.80
C ALA A 129 -13.35 18.94 4.43
N LYS A 130 -13.73 19.62 3.35
CA LYS A 130 -13.17 19.35 2.02
C LYS A 130 -11.65 19.56 2.03
N LEU A 131 -10.90 18.55 1.57
CA LEU A 131 -9.46 18.64 1.35
C LEU A 131 -9.17 19.70 0.27
N THR A 132 -8.29 20.63 0.56
CA THR A 132 -7.85 21.70 -0.35
C THR A 132 -6.41 21.52 -0.79
N GLU A 133 -5.57 20.94 0.06
CA GLU A 133 -4.16 20.67 -0.24
C GLU A 133 -3.68 19.44 0.52
N ALA A 134 -2.77 18.67 -0.08
CA ALA A 134 -2.03 17.61 0.59
C ALA A 134 -0.56 17.65 0.16
N ILE A 135 0.35 17.55 1.11
CA ILE A 135 1.80 17.54 0.90
C ILE A 135 2.37 16.30 1.58
N TYR A 136 3.07 15.47 0.82
CA TYR A 136 3.80 14.31 1.34
C TYR A 136 5.19 14.78 1.82
N GLU A 137 5.60 14.34 3.01
CA GLU A 137 6.88 14.71 3.64
C GLU A 137 7.18 16.24 3.62
N PRO A 138 6.27 17.07 4.14
CA PRO A 138 6.48 18.53 4.12
C PRO A 138 7.69 18.92 4.96
N ARG A 139 8.52 19.81 4.43
CA ARG A 139 9.64 20.37 5.21
C ARG A 139 9.12 21.42 6.20
N LEU A 140 9.39 21.22 7.47
CA LEU A 140 9.11 22.20 8.50
C LEU A 140 10.34 23.09 8.71
N VAL A 141 10.13 24.42 8.77
CA VAL A 141 11.21 25.42 8.80
C VAL A 141 12.03 25.31 10.11
N ASP A 142 11.40 24.87 11.20
CA ASP A 142 11.98 24.87 12.54
C ASP A 142 12.07 23.46 13.17
N SER A 143 12.08 22.40 12.37
CA SER A 143 12.11 21.03 12.88
C SER A 143 13.07 20.16 12.05
N ASP A 144 13.87 19.37 12.77
CA ASP A 144 14.71 18.33 12.16
C ASP A 144 13.90 17.09 11.74
N LYS A 145 12.61 17.05 12.12
CA LYS A 145 11.67 15.97 11.79
C LYS A 145 10.55 16.51 10.92
N ASN A 146 10.37 15.89 9.78
CA ASN A 146 9.22 16.15 8.93
C ASN A 146 8.11 15.15 9.25
N PRO A 147 6.84 15.58 9.29
CA PRO A 147 5.72 14.64 9.31
C PRO A 147 5.63 13.88 7.98
N GLU A 148 5.01 12.69 7.98
CA GLU A 148 4.78 11.93 6.76
C GLU A 148 3.88 12.68 5.79
N ALA A 149 2.89 13.42 6.29
CA ALA A 149 2.04 14.23 5.44
C ALA A 149 1.44 15.44 6.15
N ARG A 150 1.12 16.45 5.34
CA ARG A 150 0.27 17.58 5.71
C ARG A 150 -0.99 17.57 4.90
N PHE A 151 -2.14 17.70 5.55
CA PHE A 151 -3.44 17.90 4.94
C PHE A 151 -4.01 19.24 5.32
N VAL A 152 -4.49 20.00 4.35
CA VAL A 152 -5.20 21.26 4.56
C VAL A 152 -6.64 21.06 4.13
N TYR A 153 -7.55 21.31 5.06
CA TYR A 153 -8.98 21.19 4.80
C TYR A 153 -9.62 22.57 4.85
N GLY A 154 -10.63 22.83 4.11
CA GLY A 154 -11.40 24.07 4.00
C GLY A 154 -11.02 25.14 5.00
N ASN A 155 -11.41 26.26 5.11
CA ASN A 155 -11.14 27.28 6.14
C ASN A 155 -9.85 27.11 7.00
N ASP A 156 -8.74 26.68 6.38
CA ASP A 156 -7.37 26.63 6.95
C ASP A 156 -7.14 25.65 8.13
N VAL A 157 -7.91 24.57 8.19
CA VAL A 157 -7.59 23.48 9.15
C VAL A 157 -6.40 22.70 8.62
N VAL A 158 -5.23 22.85 9.27
CA VAL A 158 -3.99 22.15 8.94
C VAL A 158 -3.80 20.97 9.86
N LEU A 159 -3.56 19.79 9.30
CA LEU A 159 -3.28 18.56 10.03
C LEU A 159 -1.93 17.98 9.57
N ASP A 160 -0.92 18.04 10.43
CA ASP A 160 0.36 17.35 10.23
C ASP A 160 0.29 15.97 10.87
N ILE A 161 0.64 14.94 10.09
CA ILE A 161 0.49 13.54 10.50
C ILE A 161 1.85 12.87 10.55
N GLU A 162 2.16 12.30 11.71
CA GLU A 162 3.26 11.36 11.88
C GLU A 162 2.66 9.97 12.17
N ILE A 163 3.02 8.98 11.37
CA ILE A 163 2.50 7.63 11.46
C ILE A 163 3.55 6.73 12.07
N LYS A 164 3.22 6.10 13.19
CA LYS A 164 4.08 5.11 13.84
C LYS A 164 3.36 3.78 13.93
N THR A 165 3.89 2.80 13.26
CA THR A 165 3.40 1.43 13.38
C THR A 165 4.10 0.77 14.56
N PRO A 166 3.38 0.40 15.62
CA PRO A 166 4.02 -0.24 16.76
C PRO A 166 4.55 -1.61 16.35
N ASN A 167 5.79 -1.89 16.74
CA ASN A 167 6.39 -3.23 16.58
C ASN A 167 5.71 -4.19 17.56
N PHE A 168 4.69 -4.90 17.11
CA PHE A 168 4.03 -5.95 17.89
C PHE A 168 4.49 -7.30 17.36
N PRO A 169 5.45 -7.97 17.99
CA PRO A 169 5.96 -9.26 17.51
C PRO A 169 4.89 -10.35 17.44
N ASP A 170 3.79 -10.22 18.20
CA ASP A 170 2.76 -11.27 18.36
C ASP A 170 1.33 -10.84 17.98
N ARG A 171 1.10 -9.64 17.43
CA ARG A 171 -0.26 -9.25 17.05
C ARG A 171 -0.49 -9.35 15.54
N ASN A 172 -1.65 -9.88 15.21
CA ASN A 172 -2.19 -9.97 13.85
C ASN A 172 -2.43 -8.55 13.29
N LEU A 173 -1.38 -7.92 12.76
CA LEU A 173 -1.50 -6.63 12.09
C LEU A 173 -2.54 -6.65 10.97
N LEU A 174 -2.71 -7.82 10.31
CA LEU A 174 -3.72 -8.01 9.27
C LEU A 174 -5.16 -7.80 9.77
N GLU A 175 -5.48 -8.13 11.03
CA GLU A 175 -6.83 -7.92 11.58
C GLU A 175 -7.19 -6.43 11.64
N ASN A 176 -6.22 -5.54 11.87
CA ASN A 176 -6.46 -4.11 11.99
C ASN A 176 -6.44 -3.37 10.65
N PHE A 177 -5.83 -3.93 9.61
CA PHE A 177 -5.63 -3.24 8.34
C PHE A 177 -6.47 -3.76 7.16
N ILE A 178 -6.99 -4.99 7.29
CA ILE A 178 -7.69 -5.63 6.16
C ILE A 178 -9.20 -5.52 6.31
N ILE A 179 -9.71 -5.10 7.46
CA ILE A 179 -11.14 -4.98 7.71
C ILE A 179 -11.52 -3.50 7.98
N PRO A 180 -11.69 -2.71 6.96
CA PRO A 180 -12.88 -1.92 6.85
C PRO A 180 -13.85 -2.71 5.98
N THR A 181 -14.62 -3.53 6.64
CA THR A 181 -15.85 -4.06 6.06
C THR A 181 -16.70 -2.85 5.72
N TYR A 182 -16.82 -2.55 4.46
CA TYR A 182 -17.87 -1.66 3.99
C TYR A 182 -19.16 -2.45 4.08
N LEU A 183 -19.94 -2.14 5.09
CA LEU A 183 -21.39 -2.29 5.03
C LEU A 183 -21.95 -1.15 4.18
#